data_12f92f4973d042837e653eea37ec1360
#
_entry.id   12f92f4973d042837e653eea37ec1360
#
_cell.length_a   1.000
_cell.length_b   1.000
_cell.length_c   1.000
_cell.angle_alpha   90.00
_cell.angle_beta   90.00
_cell.angle_gamma   90.00
#
_symmetry.space_group_name_H-M   'P 1'
#
loop_
_entity.id
_entity.type
_entity.pdbx_description
1 polymer ?
#
loop_
_entity_poly.entity_id
_entity_poly.type
_entity_poly.pdbx_seq_one_letter_code
_entity_poly.pdbx_strand_id
1 'polypeptide(L)'
;MIRIVALLCGISALAGCAAFSPGAGPGGSGAPWARENRESRQVIELIAYTQRVAALQAEEQQRELNASTQMLSKDRGAYGRVRLALLLALPGTAFNDDTRAAGLLESLAGAAASEAPPGPMQQFAGLLYAQINERLREQRRTVQLKEQLEALKAVERNIIEREQARPR
;
A
#
# COMPACT_ATOMS: atom_id res chain seq x y z
N MET A 1 55.56 40.54 2.25
CA MET A 1 56.24 39.99 1.07
C MET A 1 55.27 39.18 0.27
N ILE A 2 55.00 39.69 -0.88
CA ILE A 2 54.02 39.30 -1.89
C ILE A 2 54.43 37.99 -2.54
N ARG A 3 53.51 37.03 -2.72
CA ARG A 3 53.54 36.13 -3.87
C ARG A 3 52.12 35.75 -4.27
N ILE A 4 51.67 36.43 -5.29
CA ILE A 4 50.51 36.16 -6.13
C ILE A 4 50.82 34.89 -6.93
N VAL A 5 50.00 33.87 -6.83
CA VAL A 5 49.97 32.78 -7.80
C VAL A 5 48.60 32.80 -8.44
N ALA A 6 48.56 33.35 -9.64
CA ALA A 6 47.45 33.24 -10.55
C ALA A 6 47.32 31.79 -11.04
N LEU A 7 46.21 31.12 -10.80
CA LEU A 7 45.91 29.83 -11.37
C LEU A 7 44.74 29.97 -12.33
N LEU A 8 45.08 29.80 -13.59
CA LEU A 8 44.18 29.84 -14.74
C LEU A 8 43.01 28.88 -14.58
N CYS A 9 41.85 29.46 -14.68
CA CYS A 9 40.57 28.78 -14.74
C CYS A 9 40.36 28.17 -16.14
N GLY A 10 40.58 26.86 -16.27
CA GLY A 10 40.22 26.11 -17.47
C GLY A 10 38.72 25.86 -17.54
N ILE A 11 38.02 26.63 -18.34
CA ILE A 11 36.62 26.43 -18.67
C ILE A 11 36.53 25.29 -19.67
N SER A 12 36.27 24.09 -19.23
CA SER A 12 35.89 22.96 -20.09
C SER A 12 34.38 23.00 -20.32
N ALA A 13 34.00 23.56 -21.46
CA ALA A 13 32.64 23.50 -21.98
C ALA A 13 32.33 22.06 -22.43
N LEU A 14 31.64 21.31 -21.62
CA LEU A 14 31.01 20.04 -22.01
C LEU A 14 29.70 20.36 -22.75
N ALA A 15 29.81 20.61 -24.05
CA ALA A 15 28.69 20.59 -24.96
C ALA A 15 28.25 19.16 -25.23
N GLY A 16 27.51 18.59 -24.31
CA GLY A 16 26.79 17.35 -24.49
C GLY A 16 25.40 17.61 -25.09
N CYS A 17 25.33 18.00 -26.35
CA CYS A 17 24.09 17.94 -27.12
C CYS A 17 23.81 16.48 -27.46
N ALA A 18 23.11 15.78 -26.57
CA ALA A 18 22.36 14.61 -26.98
C ALA A 18 21.26 15.09 -27.92
N ALA A 19 21.45 14.83 -29.21
CA ALA A 19 20.40 14.98 -30.21
C ALA A 19 19.24 14.05 -29.85
N PHE A 20 18.30 14.57 -29.09
CA PHE A 20 16.99 13.96 -28.90
C PHE A 20 16.20 14.16 -30.19
N SER A 21 16.33 13.20 -31.11
CA SER A 21 15.46 13.13 -32.26
C SER A 21 14.06 12.74 -31.76
N PRO A 22 13.06 13.62 -31.84
CA PRO A 22 11.69 13.20 -31.69
C PRO A 22 11.27 12.46 -32.95
N GLY A 23 11.56 11.17 -33.02
CA GLY A 23 10.96 10.26 -33.97
C GLY A 23 9.46 10.16 -33.69
N ALA A 24 8.71 11.13 -34.21
CA ALA A 24 7.26 11.06 -34.29
C ALA A 24 6.86 9.97 -35.30
N GLY A 25 6.80 8.71 -34.82
CA GLY A 25 6.08 7.66 -35.50
C GLY A 25 4.60 7.75 -35.09
N PRO A 26 3.65 7.91 -36.03
CA PRO A 26 2.23 7.83 -35.70
C PRO A 26 1.85 6.37 -35.49
N GLY A 27 1.35 6.04 -34.32
CA GLY A 27 0.64 4.80 -34.10
C GLY A 27 1.37 3.75 -33.28
N GLY A 28 1.22 3.85 -31.97
CA GLY A 28 1.61 2.80 -31.04
C GLY A 28 1.19 3.14 -29.64
N SER A 29 -0.10 2.97 -29.32
CA SER A 29 -0.64 3.04 -27.94
C SER A 29 -0.09 1.94 -27.01
N GLY A 30 1.05 1.35 -27.38
CA GLY A 30 1.68 0.22 -26.73
C GLY A 30 3.12 0.38 -26.30
N ALA A 31 3.70 1.59 -26.37
CA ALA A 31 5.07 1.78 -25.88
C ALA A 31 5.15 1.54 -24.37
N PRO A 32 6.12 0.73 -23.88
CA PRO A 32 6.23 0.36 -22.46
C PRO A 32 6.19 1.58 -21.52
N TRP A 33 6.89 2.65 -21.86
CA TRP A 33 6.92 3.91 -21.09
C TRP A 33 5.56 4.61 -21.01
N ALA A 34 4.73 4.52 -22.04
CA ALA A 34 3.39 5.14 -22.04
C ALA A 34 2.43 4.40 -21.08
N ARG A 35 2.56 3.09 -21.00
CA ARG A 35 1.83 2.24 -20.04
C ARG A 35 2.28 2.56 -18.60
N GLU A 36 3.58 2.58 -18.36
CA GLU A 36 4.18 2.89 -17.07
C GLU A 36 3.74 4.27 -16.54
N ASN A 37 3.78 5.28 -17.39
CA ASN A 37 3.31 6.63 -17.05
C ASN A 37 1.81 6.69 -16.74
N ARG A 38 1.00 5.85 -17.38
CA ARG A 38 -0.43 5.76 -17.10
C ARG A 38 -0.67 5.10 -15.74
N GLU A 39 -0.02 3.98 -15.48
CA GLU A 39 -0.12 3.26 -14.21
C GLU A 39 0.36 4.12 -13.03
N SER A 40 1.46 4.86 -13.19
CA SER A 40 1.96 5.79 -12.18
C SER A 40 0.94 6.87 -11.83
N ARG A 41 0.28 7.45 -12.83
CA ARG A 41 -0.80 8.42 -12.60
C ARG A 41 -1.98 7.79 -11.87
N GLN A 42 -2.38 6.59 -12.26
CA GLN A 42 -3.45 5.85 -11.57
C GLN A 42 -3.13 5.57 -10.11
N VAL A 43 -1.88 5.23 -9.77
CA VAL A 43 -1.46 5.06 -8.37
C VAL A 43 -1.57 6.37 -7.59
N ILE A 44 -1.12 7.48 -8.15
CA ILE A 44 -1.24 8.81 -7.51
C ILE A 44 -2.72 9.17 -7.29
N GLU A 45 -3.57 8.94 -8.28
CA GLU A 45 -5.02 9.16 -8.18
C GLU A 45 -5.66 8.30 -7.09
N LEU A 46 -5.25 7.03 -6.95
CA LEU A 46 -5.74 6.13 -5.91
C LEU A 46 -5.35 6.60 -4.51
N ILE A 47 -4.12 7.08 -4.33
CA ILE A 47 -3.66 7.65 -3.06
C ILE A 47 -4.48 8.89 -2.70
N ALA A 48 -4.62 9.83 -3.63
CA ALA A 48 -5.39 11.05 -3.43
C ALA A 48 -6.88 10.76 -3.18
N TYR A 49 -7.44 9.78 -3.88
CA TYR A 49 -8.80 9.31 -3.68
C TYR A 49 -9.00 8.76 -2.27
N THR A 50 -8.10 7.88 -1.82
CA THR A 50 -8.18 7.26 -0.49
C THR A 50 -8.10 8.31 0.62
N GLN A 51 -7.21 9.30 0.49
CA GLN A 51 -7.11 10.41 1.44
C GLN A 51 -8.41 11.22 1.52
N ARG A 52 -9.04 11.49 0.37
CA ARG A 52 -10.33 12.19 0.35
C ARG A 52 -11.43 11.37 1.03
N VAL A 53 -11.53 10.08 0.72
CA VAL A 53 -12.55 9.21 1.33
C VAL A 53 -12.34 9.08 2.84
N ALA A 54 -11.10 8.99 3.30
CA ALA A 54 -10.80 8.96 4.73
C ALA A 54 -11.30 10.18 5.51
N ALA A 55 -11.43 11.34 4.84
CA ALA A 55 -11.93 12.59 5.41
C ALA A 55 -13.46 12.75 5.33
N LEU A 56 -14.16 11.86 4.63
CA LEU A 56 -15.61 11.92 4.47
C LEU A 56 -16.35 11.41 5.72
N GLN A 57 -17.63 11.77 5.83
CA GLN A 57 -18.53 11.20 6.83
C GLN A 57 -18.85 9.72 6.51
N ALA A 58 -19.23 8.96 7.53
CA ALA A 58 -19.46 7.51 7.42
C ALA A 58 -20.43 7.11 6.30
N GLU A 59 -21.50 7.88 6.13
CA GLU A 59 -22.49 7.61 5.06
C GLU A 59 -21.91 7.82 3.65
N GLU A 60 -21.08 8.82 3.47
CA GLU A 60 -20.42 9.10 2.19
C GLU A 60 -19.34 8.05 1.91
N GLN A 61 -18.58 7.65 2.93
CA GLN A 61 -17.63 6.53 2.83
C GLN A 61 -18.33 5.24 2.40
N GLN A 62 -19.52 4.95 2.94
CA GLN A 62 -20.31 3.79 2.54
C GLN A 62 -20.77 3.87 1.07
N ARG A 63 -21.14 5.07 0.60
CA ARG A 63 -21.48 5.28 -0.82
C ARG A 63 -20.29 5.01 -1.73
N GLU A 64 -19.09 5.48 -1.35
CA GLU A 64 -17.85 5.24 -2.09
C GLU A 64 -17.48 3.76 -2.13
N LEU A 65 -17.68 3.02 -1.03
CA LEU A 65 -17.50 1.58 -0.98
C LEU A 65 -18.42 0.86 -1.97
N ASN A 66 -19.71 1.23 -1.98
CA ASN A 66 -20.71 0.65 -2.88
C ASN A 66 -20.36 0.94 -4.34
N ALA A 67 -19.98 2.18 -4.66
CA ALA A 67 -19.54 2.58 -6.00
C ALA A 67 -18.30 1.80 -6.46
N SER A 68 -17.32 1.61 -5.58
CA SER A 68 -16.10 0.86 -5.88
C SER A 68 -16.37 -0.64 -6.06
N THR A 69 -17.30 -1.20 -5.29
CA THR A 69 -17.76 -2.59 -5.45
C THR A 69 -18.47 -2.80 -6.79
N GLN A 70 -19.32 -1.86 -7.17
CA GLN A 70 -19.99 -1.86 -8.47
C GLN A 70 -19.01 -1.72 -9.63
N MET A 71 -18.00 -0.84 -9.50
CA MET A 71 -16.95 -0.70 -10.51
C MET A 71 -16.22 -2.03 -10.71
N LEU A 72 -15.82 -2.69 -9.62
CA LEU A 72 -15.12 -3.98 -9.69
C LEU A 72 -15.97 -5.08 -10.30
N SER A 73 -17.29 -5.07 -10.12
CA SER A 73 -18.19 -6.05 -10.75
C SER A 73 -18.23 -5.93 -12.28
N LYS A 74 -18.07 -4.71 -12.79
CA LYS A 74 -18.08 -4.41 -14.23
C LYS A 74 -16.70 -4.59 -14.88
N ASP A 75 -15.66 -4.17 -14.18
CA ASP A 75 -14.27 -4.27 -14.63
C ASP A 75 -13.41 -4.82 -13.50
N ARG A 76 -12.95 -6.07 -13.67
CA ARG A 76 -12.10 -6.79 -12.70
C ARG A 76 -10.61 -6.45 -12.85
N GLY A 77 -10.29 -5.32 -13.47
CA GLY A 77 -8.93 -4.85 -13.67
C GLY A 77 -8.18 -4.56 -12.37
N ALA A 78 -6.86 -4.38 -12.49
CA ALA A 78 -5.98 -4.10 -11.36
C ALA A 78 -6.38 -2.83 -10.59
N TYR A 79 -6.74 -1.77 -11.32
CA TYR A 79 -7.18 -0.50 -10.74
C TYR A 79 -8.40 -0.67 -9.81
N GLY A 80 -9.45 -1.36 -10.28
CA GLY A 80 -10.66 -1.59 -9.47
C GLY A 80 -10.40 -2.42 -8.21
N ARG A 81 -9.53 -3.43 -8.32
CA ARG A 81 -9.12 -4.26 -7.16
C ARG A 81 -8.36 -3.44 -6.12
N VAL A 82 -7.35 -2.68 -6.55
CA VAL A 82 -6.55 -1.84 -5.66
C VAL A 82 -7.42 -0.76 -5.02
N ARG A 83 -8.32 -0.12 -5.79
CA ARG A 83 -9.27 0.87 -5.26
C ARG A 83 -10.15 0.30 -4.15
N LEU A 84 -10.76 -0.84 -4.38
CA LEU A 84 -11.61 -1.48 -3.37
C LEU A 84 -10.80 -1.96 -2.16
N ALA A 85 -9.61 -2.53 -2.38
CA ALA A 85 -8.73 -2.96 -1.30
C ALA A 85 -8.29 -1.78 -0.41
N LEU A 86 -7.98 -0.63 -0.99
CA LEU A 86 -7.65 0.60 -0.25
C LEU A 86 -8.81 1.03 0.67
N LEU A 87 -10.05 1.01 0.17
CA LEU A 87 -11.21 1.34 0.99
C LEU A 87 -11.42 0.36 2.13
N LEU A 88 -11.37 -0.94 1.84
CA LEU A 88 -11.51 -1.98 2.87
C LEU A 88 -10.37 -1.94 3.90
N ALA A 89 -9.21 -1.43 3.53
CA ALA A 89 -8.06 -1.29 4.41
C ALA A 89 -8.05 0.03 5.21
N LEU A 90 -9.03 0.94 5.02
CA LEU A 90 -9.12 2.18 5.78
C LEU A 90 -9.41 1.90 7.26
N PRO A 91 -8.53 2.31 8.17
CA PRO A 91 -8.75 2.13 9.60
C PRO A 91 -9.88 3.04 10.10
N GLY A 92 -10.63 2.56 11.09
CA GLY A 92 -11.69 3.33 11.74
C GLY A 92 -13.02 3.41 10.98
N THR A 93 -13.12 2.80 9.80
CA THR A 93 -14.38 2.67 9.07
C THR A 93 -15.18 1.46 9.53
N ALA A 94 -16.51 1.53 9.47
CA ALA A 94 -17.39 0.42 9.84
C ALA A 94 -17.26 -0.80 8.90
N PHE A 95 -16.71 -0.60 7.72
CA PHE A 95 -16.52 -1.64 6.71
C PHE A 95 -15.06 -2.10 6.57
N ASN A 96 -14.19 -1.73 7.52
CA ASN A 96 -12.80 -2.19 7.47
C ASN A 96 -12.74 -3.73 7.47
N ASP A 97 -12.08 -4.28 6.46
CA ASP A 97 -11.90 -5.73 6.27
C ASP A 97 -10.55 -6.01 5.62
N ASP A 98 -9.53 -6.11 6.46
CA ASP A 98 -8.16 -6.39 6.02
C ASP A 98 -8.03 -7.75 5.33
N THR A 99 -8.83 -8.74 5.72
CA THR A 99 -8.79 -10.08 5.10
C THR A 99 -9.27 -10.03 3.66
N ARG A 100 -10.39 -9.37 3.42
CA ARG A 100 -10.92 -9.18 2.07
C ARG A 100 -10.02 -8.29 1.23
N ALA A 101 -9.46 -7.24 1.80
CA ALA A 101 -8.49 -6.37 1.14
C ALA A 101 -7.26 -7.16 0.67
N ALA A 102 -6.68 -8.01 1.54
CA ALA A 102 -5.56 -8.87 1.17
C ALA A 102 -5.93 -9.82 0.02
N GLY A 103 -7.08 -10.48 0.06
CA GLY A 103 -7.53 -11.38 -1.01
C GLY A 103 -7.68 -10.70 -2.37
N LEU A 104 -8.09 -9.43 -2.41
CA LEU A 104 -8.17 -8.65 -3.65
C LEU A 104 -6.78 -8.37 -4.27
N LEU A 105 -5.76 -8.22 -3.44
CA LEU A 105 -4.41 -7.86 -3.85
C LEU A 105 -3.51 -9.06 -4.12
N GLU A 106 -3.81 -10.23 -3.57
CA GLU A 106 -2.97 -11.43 -3.62
C GLU A 106 -2.51 -11.78 -5.05
N SER A 107 -3.44 -11.81 -6.01
CA SER A 107 -3.13 -12.12 -7.39
C SER A 107 -2.26 -11.06 -8.08
N LEU A 108 -2.34 -9.79 -7.65
CA LEU A 108 -1.53 -8.70 -8.19
C LEU A 108 -0.12 -8.72 -7.57
N ALA A 109 -0.03 -8.99 -6.27
CA ALA A 109 1.24 -9.11 -5.56
C ALA A 109 2.04 -10.35 -5.98
N GLY A 110 1.35 -11.49 -6.24
CA GLY A 110 1.98 -12.74 -6.70
C GLY A 110 2.50 -12.68 -8.14
N ALA A 111 1.96 -11.82 -8.98
CA ALA A 111 2.43 -11.63 -10.36
C ALA A 111 3.85 -11.01 -10.46
N ALA A 112 4.42 -10.54 -9.34
CA ALA A 112 5.81 -10.08 -9.28
C ALA A 112 6.85 -11.20 -9.54
N ALA A 113 6.42 -12.46 -9.62
CA ALA A 113 7.28 -13.61 -9.98
C ALA A 113 7.46 -13.79 -11.50
N SER A 114 6.94 -12.88 -12.34
CA SER A 114 7.15 -12.94 -13.78
C SER A 114 8.53 -12.41 -14.17
N GLU A 115 9.09 -12.89 -15.32
CA GLU A 115 10.40 -12.44 -15.83
C GLU A 115 10.46 -10.95 -16.17
N ALA A 116 9.32 -10.29 -16.37
CA ALA A 116 9.25 -8.85 -16.59
C ALA A 116 9.20 -8.08 -15.27
N PRO A 117 9.89 -6.93 -15.16
CA PRO A 117 9.83 -6.11 -13.96
C PRO A 117 8.38 -5.66 -13.70
N PRO A 118 7.94 -5.68 -12.42
CA PRO A 118 6.58 -5.30 -12.07
C PRO A 118 6.31 -3.82 -12.38
N GLY A 119 5.17 -3.53 -13.00
CA GLY A 119 4.73 -2.17 -13.27
C GLY A 119 4.33 -1.42 -11.97
N PRO A 120 4.16 -0.08 -12.04
CA PRO A 120 3.86 0.75 -10.87
C PRO A 120 2.62 0.29 -10.08
N MET A 121 1.57 -0.15 -10.77
CA MET A 121 0.36 -0.67 -10.13
C MET A 121 0.61 -1.97 -9.34
N GLN A 122 1.43 -2.87 -9.88
CA GLN A 122 1.80 -4.12 -9.21
C GLN A 122 2.70 -3.86 -8.00
N GLN A 123 3.69 -2.96 -8.14
CA GLN A 123 4.56 -2.56 -7.02
C GLN A 123 3.74 -1.97 -5.88
N PHE A 124 2.80 -1.08 -6.19
CA PHE A 124 1.91 -0.49 -5.21
C PHE A 124 1.00 -1.52 -4.55
N ALA A 125 0.40 -2.42 -5.33
CA ALA A 125 -0.41 -3.51 -4.82
C ALA A 125 0.39 -4.45 -3.91
N GLY A 126 1.63 -4.77 -4.27
CA GLY A 126 2.55 -5.58 -3.47
C GLY A 126 2.89 -4.94 -2.12
N LEU A 127 3.20 -3.64 -2.13
CA LEU A 127 3.45 -2.89 -0.90
C LEU A 127 2.22 -2.88 0.01
N LEU A 128 1.05 -2.57 -0.54
CA LEU A 128 -0.20 -2.54 0.20
C LEU A 128 -0.56 -3.92 0.78
N TYR A 129 -0.38 -4.98 -0.01
CA TYR A 129 -0.57 -6.36 0.42
C TYR A 129 0.33 -6.74 1.60
N ALA A 130 1.61 -6.38 1.54
CA ALA A 130 2.56 -6.62 2.63
C ALA A 130 2.14 -5.90 3.92
N GLN A 131 1.73 -4.63 3.83
CA GLN A 131 1.26 -3.82 4.95
C GLN A 131 -0.01 -4.42 5.60
N ILE A 132 -0.99 -4.83 4.79
CA ILE A 132 -2.23 -5.43 5.28
C ILE A 132 -1.93 -6.77 5.97
N ASN A 133 -1.07 -7.61 5.40
CA ASN A 133 -0.70 -8.88 6.02
C ASN A 133 0.02 -8.69 7.35
N GLU A 134 0.86 -7.67 7.49
CA GLU A 134 1.50 -7.37 8.78
C GLU A 134 0.45 -6.96 9.83
N ARG A 135 -0.52 -6.10 9.47
CA ARG A 135 -1.65 -5.78 10.38
C ARG A 135 -2.44 -7.02 10.80
N LEU A 136 -2.71 -7.92 9.86
CA LEU A 136 -3.40 -9.20 10.17
C LEU A 136 -2.59 -10.09 11.11
N ARG A 137 -1.25 -10.08 11.00
CA ARG A 137 -0.37 -10.80 11.94
C ARG A 137 -0.42 -10.15 13.33
N GLU A 138 -0.33 -8.85 13.42
CA GLU A 138 -0.39 -8.11 14.69
C GLU A 138 -1.75 -8.28 15.38
N GLN A 139 -2.85 -8.28 14.63
CA GLN A 139 -4.18 -8.57 15.17
C GLN A 139 -4.23 -9.97 15.80
N ARG A 140 -3.70 -10.99 15.12
CA ARG A 140 -3.62 -12.36 15.63
C ARG A 140 -2.77 -12.45 16.89
N ARG A 141 -1.59 -11.80 16.91
CA ARG A 141 -0.75 -11.73 18.10
C ARG A 141 -1.46 -11.07 19.28
N THR A 142 -2.18 -9.99 19.01
CA THR A 142 -2.95 -9.28 20.04
C THR A 142 -4.04 -10.18 20.65
N VAL A 143 -4.74 -10.96 19.84
CA VAL A 143 -5.74 -11.93 20.33
C VAL A 143 -5.07 -12.98 21.21
N GLN A 144 -3.98 -13.60 20.76
CA GLN A 144 -3.23 -14.60 21.52
C GLN A 144 -2.72 -14.06 22.85
N LEU A 145 -2.18 -12.84 22.88
CA LEU A 145 -1.71 -12.20 24.11
C LEU A 145 -2.86 -11.93 25.09
N LYS A 146 -4.01 -11.51 24.59
CA LYS A 146 -5.21 -11.33 25.43
C LYS A 146 -5.67 -12.65 26.04
N GLU A 147 -5.71 -13.72 25.26
CA GLU A 147 -6.06 -15.05 25.75
C GLU A 147 -5.08 -15.55 26.84
N GLN A 148 -3.78 -15.38 26.63
CA GLN A 148 -2.75 -15.70 27.61
C GLN A 148 -2.92 -14.91 28.92
N LEU A 149 -3.22 -13.61 28.79
CA LEU A 149 -3.44 -12.73 29.94
C LEU A 149 -4.68 -13.16 30.73
N GLU A 150 -5.77 -13.51 30.08
CA GLU A 150 -6.97 -14.01 30.76
C GLU A 150 -6.72 -15.37 31.42
N ALA A 151 -5.94 -16.26 30.78
CA ALA A 151 -5.54 -17.52 31.39
C ALA A 151 -4.70 -17.31 32.66
N LEU A 152 -3.72 -16.38 32.64
CA LEU A 152 -2.93 -16.03 33.82
C LEU A 152 -3.79 -15.47 34.96
N LYS A 153 -4.71 -14.57 34.64
CA LYS A 153 -5.65 -14.02 35.65
C LYS A 153 -6.56 -15.11 36.25
N ALA A 154 -6.94 -16.10 35.47
CA ALA A 154 -7.73 -17.24 35.99
C ALA A 154 -6.90 -18.11 36.95
N VAL A 155 -5.62 -18.35 36.66
CA VAL A 155 -4.71 -19.07 37.55
C VAL A 155 -4.48 -18.29 38.84
N GLU A 156 -4.23 -17.00 38.75
CA GLU A 156 -4.05 -16.12 39.92
C GLU A 156 -5.26 -16.16 40.85
N ARG A 157 -6.48 -16.01 40.31
CA ARG A 157 -7.73 -16.12 41.09
C ARG A 157 -7.82 -17.48 41.78
N ASN A 158 -7.51 -18.55 41.09
CA ASN A 158 -7.58 -19.92 41.65
C ASN A 158 -6.57 -20.11 42.80
N ILE A 159 -5.40 -19.51 42.70
CA ILE A 159 -4.38 -19.55 43.79
C ILE A 159 -4.91 -18.78 45.01
N ILE A 160 -5.41 -17.58 44.80
CA ILE A 160 -5.95 -16.75 45.90
C ILE A 160 -7.11 -17.46 46.60
N GLU A 161 -8.04 -18.03 45.87
CA GLU A 161 -9.17 -18.78 46.43
C GLU A 161 -8.69 -19.98 47.26
N ARG A 162 -7.68 -20.74 46.79
CA ARG A 162 -7.11 -21.86 47.53
C ARG A 162 -6.39 -21.42 48.78
N GLU A 163 -5.70 -20.28 48.77
CA GLU A 163 -5.02 -19.74 49.93
C GLU A 163 -6.03 -19.28 51.00
N GLN A 164 -7.14 -18.66 50.57
CA GLN A 164 -8.22 -18.24 51.46
C GLN A 164 -9.00 -19.40 52.06
N ALA A 165 -9.14 -20.51 51.32
CA ALA A 165 -9.84 -21.72 51.80
C ALA A 165 -8.98 -22.59 52.69
N ARG A 166 -7.72 -22.28 52.97
CA ARG A 166 -6.85 -23.06 53.84
C ARG A 166 -7.20 -22.76 55.29
N PRO A 167 -7.67 -23.74 56.09
CA PRO A 167 -7.98 -23.54 57.50
C PRO A 167 -6.69 -23.22 58.27
N ARG A 168 -6.76 -22.24 59.19
CA ARG A 168 -5.67 -21.89 60.11
C ARG A 168 -5.53 -22.95 61.18
#